data_ef7fd9bb0382c0ce176d874142086eec
#
_entry.id   ef7fd9bb0382c0ce176d874142086eec
#
_cell.length_a   1.000
_cell.length_b   1.000
_cell.length_c   1.000
_cell.angle_alpha   90.00
_cell.angle_beta   90.00
_cell.angle_gamma   90.00
#
_symmetry.space_group_name_H-M   'P 1'
#
loop_
_entity.id
_entity.type
_entity.pdbx_description
1 polymer ?
#
loop_
_entity_poly.entity_id
_entity_poly.type
_entity_poly.pdbx_seq_one_letter_code
_entity_poly.pdbx_strand_id
1 'polypeptide(L)' 'MEFRVFLNNFLRSQPKLSRMMFVRRYWYGESVSGLANTFGCSEEKVKSTLFRMRKKLRESMIKEDIYL' A
#
# COMPACT_ATOMS: atom_id res chain seq x y z
N MET A 1 -5.65 -17.50 8.86
CA MET A 1 -4.33 -16.94 8.44
C MET A 1 -3.98 -15.75 9.31
N GLU A 2 -2.78 -15.72 9.81
CA GLU A 2 -2.32 -14.58 10.61
C GLU A 2 -2.22 -13.34 9.73
N PHE A 3 -2.60 -12.18 10.27
CA PHE A 3 -2.67 -10.93 9.52
C PHE A 3 -1.32 -10.54 8.89
N ARG A 4 -0.23 -10.75 9.63
CA ARG A 4 1.12 -10.40 9.15
C ARG A 4 1.50 -11.21 7.92
N VAL A 5 1.20 -12.50 7.90
CA VAL A 5 1.43 -13.38 6.76
C VAL A 5 0.56 -12.96 5.58
N PHE A 6 -0.72 -12.66 5.86
CA PHE A 6 -1.65 -12.17 4.85
C PHE A 6 -1.13 -10.88 4.20
N LEU A 7 -0.70 -9.91 5.02
CA LEU A 7 -0.23 -8.63 4.54
C LEU A 7 1.03 -8.78 3.67
N ASN A 8 1.98 -9.63 4.10
CA ASN A 8 3.18 -9.89 3.31
C ASN A 8 2.83 -10.50 1.95
N ASN A 9 1.91 -11.46 1.93
CA ASN A 9 1.48 -12.09 0.69
C ASN A 9 0.79 -11.08 -0.23
N PHE A 10 -0.06 -10.22 0.35
CA PHE A 10 -0.72 -9.18 -0.41
C PHE A 10 0.31 -8.24 -1.06
N LEU A 11 1.27 -7.77 -0.27
CA LEU A 11 2.28 -6.83 -0.76
C LEU A 11 3.13 -7.45 -1.87
N ARG A 12 3.48 -8.73 -1.75
CA ARG A 12 4.24 -9.42 -2.78
C ARG A 12 3.51 -9.49 -4.11
N SER A 13 2.19 -9.52 -4.08
CA SER A 13 1.37 -9.60 -5.29
C SER A 13 1.21 -8.26 -6.00
N GLN A 14 1.64 -7.16 -5.36
CA GLN A 14 1.46 -5.83 -5.91
C GLN A 14 2.67 -5.38 -6.74
N PRO A 15 2.47 -4.45 -7.70
CA PRO A 15 3.60 -3.89 -8.43
C PRO A 15 4.63 -3.27 -7.47
N LYS A 16 5.90 -3.36 -7.83
CA LYS A 16 7.00 -2.92 -6.97
C LYS A 16 6.82 -1.47 -6.49
N LEU A 17 6.48 -0.56 -7.40
CA LEU A 17 6.32 0.85 -7.06
C LEU A 17 5.20 1.06 -6.03
N SER A 18 4.05 0.44 -6.27
CA SER A 18 2.90 0.54 -5.36
C SER A 18 3.25 -0.01 -3.98
N ARG A 19 3.92 -1.15 -3.95
CA ARG A 19 4.34 -1.79 -2.71
C ARG A 19 5.29 -0.88 -1.93
N MET A 20 6.28 -0.31 -2.61
CA MET A 20 7.26 0.57 -1.96
C MET A 20 6.60 1.82 -1.40
N MET A 21 5.72 2.46 -2.16
CA MET A 21 4.99 3.64 -1.69
C MET A 21 4.16 3.31 -0.45
N PHE A 22 3.45 2.19 -0.49
CA PHE A 22 2.59 1.76 0.62
C PHE A 22 3.40 1.54 1.90
N VAL A 23 4.51 0.80 1.79
CA VAL A 23 5.35 0.49 2.96
C VAL A 23 5.97 1.77 3.52
N ARG A 24 6.48 2.64 2.68
CA ARG A 24 7.11 3.88 3.14
C ARG A 24 6.09 4.81 3.80
N ARG A 25 4.88 4.88 3.26
CA ARG A 25 3.82 5.71 3.83
C ARG A 25 3.36 5.22 5.19
N TYR A 26 3.04 3.93 5.28
CA TYR A 26 2.35 3.39 6.45
C TYR A 26 3.28 2.78 7.50
N TRP A 27 4.45 2.33 7.09
CA TRP A 27 5.42 1.77 8.02
C TRP A 27 6.41 2.81 8.51
N TYR A 28 6.89 3.65 7.60
CA TYR A 28 7.93 4.63 7.93
C TYR A 28 7.38 6.04 8.10
N GLY A 29 6.09 6.25 7.89
CA GLY A 29 5.44 7.52 8.13
C GLY A 29 5.84 8.65 7.18
N GLU A 30 6.31 8.33 5.98
CA GLU A 30 6.72 9.36 5.02
C GLU A 30 5.51 10.12 4.49
N SER A 31 5.69 11.41 4.26
CA SER A 31 4.64 12.27 3.75
C SER A 31 4.37 12.00 2.27
N VAL A 32 3.17 12.36 1.82
CA VAL A 32 2.81 12.28 0.39
C VAL A 32 3.78 13.13 -0.44
N SER A 33 4.10 14.32 0.04
CA SER A 33 5.06 15.21 -0.60
C SER A 33 6.46 14.58 -0.70
N GLY A 34 6.92 13.95 0.38
CA GLY A 34 8.20 13.25 0.40
C GLY A 34 8.25 12.09 -0.58
N LEU A 35 7.17 11.31 -0.65
CA LEU A 35 7.07 10.20 -1.58
C LEU A 35 7.07 10.70 -3.04
N ALA A 36 6.35 11.78 -3.31
CA ALA A 36 6.33 12.36 -4.65
C ALA A 36 7.74 12.77 -5.09
N ASN A 37 8.49 13.40 -4.19
CA ASN A 37 9.88 13.76 -4.45
C ASN A 37 10.76 12.54 -4.70
N THR A 38 10.67 11.56 -3.82
CA THR A 38 11.50 10.34 -3.90
C THR A 38 11.28 9.58 -5.20
N PHE A 39 10.02 9.45 -5.61
CA PHE A 39 9.67 8.67 -6.79
C PHE A 39 9.56 9.49 -8.07
N GLY A 40 9.79 10.80 -7.98
CA GLY A 40 9.77 11.66 -9.17
C GLY A 40 8.40 11.76 -9.82
N CYS A 41 7.34 11.83 -9.03
CA CYS A 41 5.99 11.91 -9.55
C CYS A 41 5.18 12.97 -8.78
N SER A 42 3.93 13.20 -9.20
CA SER A 42 3.07 14.17 -8.55
C SER A 42 2.49 13.62 -7.26
N GLU A 43 2.06 14.51 -6.37
CA GLU A 43 1.34 14.10 -5.15
C GLU A 43 0.04 13.40 -5.49
N GLU A 44 -0.63 13.83 -6.58
CA GLU A 44 -1.85 13.17 -7.04
C GLU A 44 -1.60 11.71 -7.40
N LYS A 45 -0.47 11.44 -8.04
CA LYS A 45 -0.07 10.08 -8.39
C LYS A 45 0.13 9.25 -7.13
N VAL A 46 0.80 9.80 -6.11
CA VAL A 46 1.01 9.11 -4.84
C VAL A 46 -0.34 8.82 -4.18
N LYS A 47 -1.20 9.83 -4.08
CA LYS A 47 -2.52 9.68 -3.45
C LYS A 47 -3.37 8.61 -4.14
N SER A 48 -3.44 8.63 -5.48
CA SER A 48 -4.24 7.63 -6.18
C SER A 48 -3.65 6.24 -6.09
N THR A 49 -2.33 6.11 -6.07
CA THR A 49 -1.67 4.81 -5.88
C THR A 49 -2.01 4.23 -4.52
N LEU A 50 -1.88 5.04 -3.46
CA LEU A 50 -2.20 4.63 -2.10
C LEU A 50 -3.69 4.29 -1.94
N PHE A 51 -4.56 5.08 -2.56
CA PHE A 51 -6.00 4.83 -2.52
C PHE A 51 -6.32 3.46 -3.13
N ARG A 52 -5.76 3.17 -4.31
CA ARG A 52 -5.98 1.87 -4.97
C ARG A 52 -5.43 0.72 -4.15
N MET A 53 -4.28 0.91 -3.52
CA MET A 53 -3.68 -0.11 -2.66
C MET A 53 -4.57 -0.41 -1.46
N ARG A 54 -5.08 0.63 -0.79
CA ARG A 54 -5.98 0.44 0.36
C ARG A 54 -7.27 -0.28 -0.05
N LYS A 55 -7.81 0.08 -1.22
CA LYS A 55 -9.02 -0.56 -1.73
C LYS A 55 -8.79 -2.04 -2.00
N LYS A 56 -7.68 -2.37 -2.67
CA LYS A 56 -7.32 -3.75 -2.96
C LYS A 56 -7.08 -4.55 -1.68
N LEU A 57 -6.42 -3.94 -0.70
CA LEU A 57 -6.17 -4.59 0.58
C LEU A 57 -7.48 -4.92 1.28
N ARG A 58 -8.40 -3.96 1.34
CA ARG A 58 -9.71 -4.18 1.96
C ARG A 58 -10.49 -5.29 1.26
N GLU A 59 -10.49 -5.29 -0.07
CA GLU A 59 -11.17 -6.32 -0.85
C GLU A 59 -10.57 -7.69 -0.58
N SER A 60 -9.23 -7.77 -0.49
CA SER A 60 -8.53 -9.01 -0.16
C SER A 60 -8.84 -9.50 1.24
N MET A 61 -8.94 -8.58 2.21
CA MET A 61 -9.29 -8.92 3.58
C MET A 61 -10.70 -9.51 3.66
N ILE A 62 -11.64 -8.90 2.95
CA ILE A 62 -13.02 -9.40 2.92
C ILE A 62 -13.06 -10.79 2.30
N LYS A 63 -12.35 -10.98 1.19
CA LYS A 63 -12.29 -12.26 0.48
C LYS A 63 -11.71 -13.38 1.37
N GLU A 64 -10.70 -13.05 2.17
CA GLU A 64 -10.05 -14.01 3.06
C GLU A 64 -10.72 -14.07 4.44
N ASP A 65 -11.82 -13.35 4.62
CA ASP A 65 -12.57 -13.30 5.86
C ASP A 65 -11.71 -12.82 7.04
N ILE A 66 -10.90 -11.82 6.79
CA ILE A 66 -10.02 -11.22 7.79
C ILE A 66 -10.60 -9.87 8.21
N TYR A 67 -10.83 -9.69 9.52
CA TYR A 67 -11.37 -8.45 10.08
C TYR A 67 -10.46 -7.96 11.20
N LEU A 68 -10.22 -6.65 11.21
CA LEU A 68 -9.40 -6.01 12.25
C LEU A 68 -10.28 -5.38 13.33
#